data_6a424e78fe303bb8caf3a039cd0e2206
#
_entry.id   6a424e78fe303bb8caf3a039cd0e2206
#
_cell.length_a   1.000
_cell.length_b   1.000
_cell.length_c   1.000
_cell.angle_alpha   90.00
_cell.angle_beta   90.00
_cell.angle_gamma   90.00
#
_symmetry.space_group_name_H-M   'P 1'
#
loop_
_entity.id
_entity.type
_entity.pdbx_description
1 polymer ?
#
loop_
_entity_poly.entity_id
_entity_poly.type
_entity_poly.pdbx_seq_one_letter_code
_entity_poly.pdbx_strand_id
1 'polypeptide(L)'
;MWRRKGKRKQYVTVKDLQNILDSCKLRLGHIDEVWPNIYIGNVTVAQTKTALLELGITHVLNAAHAKPGSVGDQRFYGADFEYCGIPADDSAHFDLDVYFRPAADFIHKGLKSPRGKVLVHCMMGMSRSSALVLAYLMIYRRLSLEEALRRLVRKRAIYPNRNFLALLLDLDLHLQRDGRRRRRRRLCLIL
;
A
#
# COMPACT_ATOMS: atom_id res chain seq x y z
N MET A 1 16.45 19.72 41.56
CA MET A 1 16.66 20.07 40.12
C MET A 1 16.57 18.78 39.28
N TRP A 2 15.38 18.46 38.74
CA TRP A 2 15.12 17.23 38.01
C TRP A 2 15.40 17.47 36.51
N ARG A 3 16.51 16.94 35.97
CA ARG A 3 16.77 16.91 34.53
C ARG A 3 15.79 15.93 33.90
N ARG A 4 14.78 16.41 33.18
CA ARG A 4 14.00 15.58 32.25
C ARG A 4 14.95 15.02 31.19
N LYS A 5 15.30 13.72 31.30
CA LYS A 5 15.96 12.97 30.23
C LYS A 5 15.02 12.99 29.02
N GLY A 6 15.34 13.81 28.02
CA GLY A 6 14.62 13.81 26.75
C GLY A 6 14.69 12.40 26.16
N LYS A 7 13.54 11.75 25.98
CA LYS A 7 13.47 10.47 25.25
C LYS A 7 14.05 10.71 23.87
N ARG A 8 15.21 10.11 23.56
CA ARG A 8 15.74 10.06 22.20
C ARG A 8 14.66 9.47 21.33
N LYS A 9 14.26 10.19 20.28
CA LYS A 9 13.28 9.73 19.30
C LYS A 9 13.91 8.53 18.60
N GLN A 10 13.46 7.32 18.93
CA GLN A 10 13.93 6.10 18.30
C GLN A 10 13.34 6.08 16.89
N TYR A 11 14.19 6.13 15.88
CA TYR A 11 13.77 6.03 14.48
C TYR A 11 13.53 4.56 14.18
N VAL A 12 12.39 4.26 13.55
CA VAL A 12 12.06 2.92 13.06
C VAL A 12 13.04 2.54 11.97
N THR A 13 13.58 1.34 12.02
CA THR A 13 14.50 0.78 11.03
C THR A 13 13.81 -0.25 10.14
N VAL A 14 14.40 -0.59 8.98
CA VAL A 14 13.90 -1.68 8.12
C VAL A 14 13.84 -3.00 8.90
N LYS A 15 14.79 -3.25 9.81
CA LYS A 15 14.78 -4.46 10.66
C LYS A 15 13.59 -4.49 11.61
N ASP A 16 13.22 -3.35 12.19
CA ASP A 16 12.03 -3.26 13.07
C ASP A 16 10.75 -3.57 12.29
N LEU A 17 10.66 -3.08 11.04
CA LEU A 17 9.55 -3.38 10.15
C LEU A 17 9.50 -4.87 9.77
N GLN A 18 10.65 -5.48 9.49
CA GLN A 18 10.74 -6.93 9.23
C GLN A 18 10.28 -7.75 10.44
N ASN A 19 10.67 -7.38 11.66
CA ASN A 19 10.19 -8.04 12.87
C ASN A 19 8.65 -8.01 13.01
N ILE A 20 8.01 -6.91 12.57
CA ILE A 20 6.54 -6.84 12.53
C ILE A 20 5.98 -7.84 11.51
N LEU A 21 6.57 -7.92 10.32
CA LEU A 21 6.14 -8.87 9.27
C LEU A 21 6.31 -10.31 9.73
N ASP A 22 7.44 -10.64 10.35
CA ASP A 22 7.76 -11.98 10.86
C ASP A 22 6.84 -12.42 12.00
N SER A 23 6.20 -11.48 12.69
CA SER A 23 5.20 -11.78 13.71
C SER A 23 3.84 -12.26 13.15
N CYS A 24 3.62 -12.16 11.84
CA CYS A 24 2.38 -12.57 11.19
C CYS A 24 2.22 -14.09 11.20
N LYS A 25 1.11 -14.58 11.74
CA LYS A 25 0.76 -16.00 11.79
C LYS A 25 -0.36 -16.39 10.82
N LEU A 26 -0.80 -15.44 9.98
CA LEU A 26 -1.88 -15.71 9.03
C LEU A 26 -1.39 -16.58 7.88
N ARG A 27 -2.27 -17.41 7.35
CA ARG A 27 -2.05 -18.12 6.09
C ARG A 27 -2.36 -17.17 4.93
N LEU A 28 -1.60 -17.27 3.85
CA LEU A 28 -1.81 -16.48 2.65
C LEU A 28 -3.07 -16.97 1.93
N GLY A 29 -4.09 -16.11 1.85
CA GLY A 29 -5.31 -16.33 1.07
C GLY A 29 -5.18 -15.80 -0.37
N HIS A 30 -6.17 -16.12 -1.21
CA HIS A 30 -6.23 -15.59 -2.57
C HIS A 30 -6.55 -14.10 -2.60
N ILE A 31 -7.43 -13.63 -1.72
CA ILE A 31 -7.83 -12.23 -1.56
C ILE A 31 -8.28 -11.95 -0.14
N ASP A 32 -7.92 -10.77 0.40
CA ASP A 32 -8.39 -10.31 1.70
C ASP A 32 -8.70 -8.82 1.66
N GLU A 33 -9.77 -8.39 2.36
CA GLU A 33 -10.05 -6.99 2.62
C GLU A 33 -9.11 -6.51 3.74
N VAL A 34 -8.14 -5.68 3.38
CA VAL A 34 -7.09 -5.19 4.30
C VAL A 34 -7.42 -3.83 4.92
N TRP A 35 -8.30 -3.09 4.26
CA TRP A 35 -8.83 -1.81 4.70
C TRP A 35 -10.24 -1.65 4.12
N PRO A 36 -11.16 -0.87 4.72
CA PRO A 36 -12.51 -0.74 4.18
C PRO A 36 -12.52 -0.44 2.68
N ASN A 37 -13.08 -1.37 1.89
CA ASN A 37 -13.16 -1.36 0.44
C ASN A 37 -11.80 -1.40 -0.31
N ILE A 38 -10.71 -1.79 0.37
CA ILE A 38 -9.42 -2.09 -0.27
C ILE A 38 -9.08 -3.56 -0.05
N TYR A 39 -8.86 -4.25 -1.14
CA TYR A 39 -8.52 -5.66 -1.18
C TYR A 39 -7.09 -5.84 -1.69
N ILE A 40 -6.36 -6.78 -1.10
CA ILE A 40 -5.10 -7.28 -1.68
C ILE A 40 -5.33 -8.72 -2.12
N GLY A 41 -4.94 -9.02 -3.35
CA GLY A 41 -5.08 -10.35 -3.93
C GLY A 41 -3.87 -10.83 -4.71
N ASN A 42 -3.91 -12.12 -5.09
CA ASN A 42 -2.96 -12.72 -5.99
C ASN A 42 -3.45 -12.65 -7.46
N VAL A 43 -2.61 -13.10 -8.39
CA VAL A 43 -2.93 -13.08 -9.82
C VAL A 43 -4.10 -13.99 -10.15
N THR A 44 -4.28 -15.10 -9.45
CA THR A 44 -5.36 -16.07 -9.70
C THR A 44 -6.74 -15.42 -9.51
N VAL A 45 -6.98 -14.77 -8.37
CA VAL A 45 -8.26 -14.09 -8.13
C VAL A 45 -8.43 -12.88 -9.05
N ALA A 46 -7.35 -12.16 -9.35
CA ALA A 46 -7.39 -11.00 -10.23
C ALA A 46 -7.83 -11.38 -11.66
N GLN A 47 -7.54 -12.59 -12.11
CA GLN A 47 -7.95 -13.11 -13.43
C GLN A 47 -9.32 -13.78 -13.43
N THR A 48 -10.00 -13.88 -12.28
CA THR A 48 -11.34 -14.48 -12.17
C THR A 48 -12.39 -13.37 -12.08
N LYS A 49 -12.78 -12.83 -13.25
CA LYS A 49 -13.72 -11.68 -13.35
C LYS A 49 -15.03 -11.90 -12.60
N THR A 50 -15.58 -13.11 -12.65
CA THR A 50 -16.82 -13.45 -11.93
C THR A 50 -16.64 -13.26 -10.42
N ALA A 51 -15.54 -13.72 -9.84
CA ALA A 51 -15.27 -13.52 -8.41
C ALA A 51 -15.12 -12.02 -8.05
N LEU A 52 -14.51 -11.23 -8.92
CA LEU A 52 -14.38 -9.79 -8.71
C LEU A 52 -15.73 -9.08 -8.74
N LEU A 53 -16.62 -9.46 -9.67
CA LEU A 53 -17.99 -8.92 -9.77
C LEU A 53 -18.82 -9.31 -8.54
N GLU A 54 -18.75 -10.55 -8.09
CA GLU A 54 -19.43 -11.03 -6.87
C GLU A 54 -18.98 -10.27 -5.62
N LEU A 55 -17.70 -9.93 -5.51
CA LEU A 55 -17.15 -9.10 -4.44
C LEU A 55 -17.53 -7.61 -4.59
N GLY A 56 -18.02 -7.22 -5.76
CA GLY A 56 -18.35 -5.83 -6.10
C GLY A 56 -17.10 -4.98 -6.33
N ILE A 57 -15.98 -5.57 -6.73
CA ILE A 57 -14.77 -4.82 -7.12
C ILE A 57 -15.09 -3.97 -8.35
N THR A 58 -14.69 -2.70 -8.31
CA THR A 58 -14.90 -1.74 -9.40
C THR A 58 -13.60 -1.24 -10.02
N HIS A 59 -12.51 -1.30 -9.26
CA HIS A 59 -11.19 -0.80 -9.67
C HIS A 59 -10.15 -1.87 -9.43
N VAL A 60 -9.26 -2.08 -10.40
CA VAL A 60 -8.16 -3.05 -10.32
C VAL A 60 -6.83 -2.35 -10.57
N LEU A 61 -5.95 -2.40 -9.58
CA LEU A 61 -4.55 -1.96 -9.69
C LEU A 61 -3.66 -3.20 -9.75
N ASN A 62 -3.04 -3.43 -10.91
CA ASN A 62 -2.14 -4.55 -11.16
C ASN A 62 -0.68 -4.11 -11.01
N ALA A 63 -0.05 -4.45 -9.90
CA ALA A 63 1.36 -4.16 -9.63
C ALA A 63 2.34 -5.16 -10.30
N ALA A 64 1.85 -6.03 -11.16
CA ALA A 64 2.63 -6.95 -11.98
C ALA A 64 2.23 -6.86 -13.46
N HIS A 65 1.81 -5.69 -13.92
CA HIS A 65 1.40 -5.47 -15.32
C HIS A 65 2.50 -5.86 -16.28
N ALA A 66 2.11 -6.55 -17.36
CA ALA A 66 3.01 -7.05 -18.41
C ALA A 66 4.11 -8.02 -17.91
N LYS A 67 3.97 -8.59 -16.70
CA LYS A 67 4.88 -9.64 -16.22
C LYS A 67 4.37 -11.02 -16.61
N PRO A 68 5.26 -12.00 -16.82
CA PRO A 68 4.86 -13.38 -17.12
C PRO A 68 3.83 -13.90 -16.11
N GLY A 69 2.75 -14.49 -16.60
CA GLY A 69 1.64 -14.99 -15.78
C GLY A 69 0.64 -13.94 -15.28
N SER A 70 0.84 -12.65 -15.55
CA SER A 70 -0.10 -11.57 -15.25
C SER A 70 -0.72 -11.06 -16.55
N VAL A 71 -1.83 -11.67 -16.97
CA VAL A 71 -2.47 -11.40 -18.28
C VAL A 71 -3.49 -10.26 -18.23
N GLY A 72 -3.83 -9.72 -17.07
CA GLY A 72 -4.82 -8.66 -16.95
C GLY A 72 -4.36 -7.33 -17.52
N ASP A 73 -5.17 -6.75 -18.40
CA ASP A 73 -5.07 -5.40 -18.92
C ASP A 73 -6.47 -4.78 -19.05
N GLN A 74 -6.60 -3.56 -19.58
CA GLN A 74 -7.90 -2.91 -19.77
C GLN A 74 -8.82 -3.71 -20.71
N ARG A 75 -8.28 -4.39 -21.72
CA ARG A 75 -9.08 -5.23 -22.64
C ARG A 75 -9.64 -6.45 -21.92
N PHE A 76 -8.80 -7.08 -21.09
CA PHE A 76 -9.23 -8.21 -20.27
C PHE A 76 -10.36 -7.82 -19.32
N TYR A 77 -10.23 -6.69 -18.60
CA TYR A 77 -11.24 -6.27 -17.61
C TYR A 77 -12.49 -5.66 -18.27
N GLY A 78 -12.37 -5.07 -19.45
CA GLY A 78 -13.50 -4.46 -20.16
C GLY A 78 -13.99 -3.17 -19.50
N ALA A 79 -15.27 -2.84 -19.72
CA ALA A 79 -15.91 -1.64 -19.19
C ALA A 79 -16.40 -1.76 -17.73
N ASP A 80 -16.42 -3.00 -17.20
CA ASP A 80 -16.93 -3.26 -15.84
C ASP A 80 -15.95 -2.79 -14.74
N PHE A 81 -14.67 -2.62 -15.11
CA PHE A 81 -13.61 -2.26 -14.17
C PHE A 81 -12.78 -1.09 -14.69
N GLU A 82 -12.47 -0.16 -13.81
CA GLU A 82 -11.39 0.79 -14.02
C GLU A 82 -10.04 0.09 -13.73
N TYR A 83 -9.12 0.16 -14.68
CA TYR A 83 -7.84 -0.56 -14.59
C TYR A 83 -6.65 0.38 -14.54
N CYS A 84 -5.67 0.02 -13.71
CA CYS A 84 -4.35 0.66 -13.65
C CYS A 84 -3.26 -0.41 -13.59
N GLY A 85 -2.34 -0.41 -14.56
CA GLY A 85 -1.22 -1.33 -14.61
C GLY A 85 0.10 -0.65 -14.24
N ILE A 86 0.86 -1.26 -13.34
CA ILE A 86 2.22 -0.86 -12.94
C ILE A 86 3.15 -2.03 -13.25
N PRO A 87 4.15 -1.86 -14.14
CA PRO A 87 5.04 -2.95 -14.56
C PRO A 87 6.17 -3.19 -13.56
N ALA A 88 5.83 -3.32 -12.26
CA ALA A 88 6.82 -3.43 -11.21
C ALA A 88 7.48 -4.81 -11.17
N ASP A 89 8.80 -4.83 -10.96
CA ASP A 89 9.56 -6.02 -10.60
C ASP A 89 9.66 -6.15 -9.09
N ASP A 90 9.51 -7.37 -8.59
CA ASP A 90 9.72 -7.67 -7.17
C ASP A 90 11.20 -7.93 -6.93
N SER A 91 12.01 -6.89 -7.03
CA SER A 91 13.47 -6.96 -6.96
C SER A 91 14.06 -5.95 -5.98
N ALA A 92 15.33 -6.17 -5.63
CA ALA A 92 16.06 -5.30 -4.73
C ALA A 92 16.47 -3.95 -5.37
N HIS A 93 16.21 -3.75 -6.65
CA HIS A 93 16.68 -2.58 -7.40
C HIS A 93 15.57 -1.83 -8.13
N PHE A 94 14.30 -2.26 -7.99
CA PHE A 94 13.19 -1.61 -8.66
C PHE A 94 12.74 -0.37 -7.86
N ASP A 95 12.72 0.79 -8.51
CA ASP A 95 12.27 2.06 -7.93
C ASP A 95 10.74 2.14 -7.89
N LEU A 96 10.14 1.46 -6.92
CA LEU A 96 8.67 1.42 -6.76
C LEU A 96 8.11 2.76 -6.25
N ASP A 97 8.93 3.59 -5.65
CA ASP A 97 8.55 4.89 -5.07
C ASP A 97 7.98 5.87 -6.10
N VAL A 98 8.44 5.82 -7.36
CA VAL A 98 7.89 6.63 -8.46
C VAL A 98 6.40 6.34 -8.71
N TYR A 99 5.92 5.17 -8.30
CA TYR A 99 4.52 4.75 -8.43
C TYR A 99 3.69 4.96 -7.15
N PHE A 100 4.30 5.32 -6.01
CA PHE A 100 3.56 5.47 -4.75
C PHE A 100 2.45 6.50 -4.84
N ARG A 101 2.73 7.68 -5.40
CA ARG A 101 1.72 8.72 -5.55
C ARG A 101 0.66 8.34 -6.59
N PRO A 102 1.00 7.96 -7.84
CA PRO A 102 0.02 7.55 -8.83
C PRO A 102 -0.90 6.42 -8.36
N ALA A 103 -0.33 5.38 -7.72
CA ALA A 103 -1.10 4.27 -7.17
C ALA A 103 -2.05 4.73 -6.05
N ALA A 104 -1.56 5.58 -5.14
CA ALA A 104 -2.37 6.11 -4.06
C ALA A 104 -3.52 6.98 -4.58
N ASP A 105 -3.28 7.78 -5.62
CA ASP A 105 -4.29 8.61 -6.26
C ASP A 105 -5.37 7.75 -6.95
N PHE A 106 -4.98 6.67 -7.64
CA PHE A 106 -5.91 5.71 -8.23
C PHE A 106 -6.79 5.04 -7.16
N ILE A 107 -6.18 4.52 -6.08
CA ILE A 107 -6.92 3.92 -4.97
C ILE A 107 -7.89 4.94 -4.36
N HIS A 108 -7.43 6.17 -4.14
CA HIS A 108 -8.25 7.23 -3.56
C HIS A 108 -9.45 7.60 -4.45
N LYS A 109 -9.23 7.73 -5.76
CA LYS A 109 -10.28 7.96 -6.75
C LYS A 109 -11.30 6.81 -6.74
N GLY A 110 -10.81 5.57 -6.75
CA GLY A 110 -11.65 4.39 -6.70
C GLY A 110 -12.56 4.36 -5.49
N LEU A 111 -12.03 4.62 -4.31
CA LEU A 111 -12.80 4.64 -3.06
C LEU A 111 -13.83 5.80 -2.98
N LYS A 112 -13.65 6.86 -3.76
CA LYS A 112 -14.61 7.96 -3.87
C LYS A 112 -15.72 7.71 -4.90
N SER A 113 -15.56 6.73 -5.76
CA SER A 113 -16.57 6.36 -6.75
C SER A 113 -17.78 5.74 -6.05
N PRO A 114 -18.99 5.86 -6.61
CA PRO A 114 -20.16 5.20 -6.08
C PRO A 114 -19.92 3.68 -5.93
N ARG A 115 -20.13 3.14 -4.73
CA ARG A 115 -19.87 1.73 -4.39
C ARG A 115 -18.44 1.27 -4.67
N GLY A 116 -17.47 2.19 -4.70
CA GLY A 116 -16.10 1.94 -5.09
C GLY A 116 -15.38 0.94 -4.17
N LYS A 117 -14.91 -0.16 -4.76
CA LYS A 117 -14.06 -1.16 -4.13
C LYS A 117 -12.84 -1.40 -5.00
N VAL A 118 -11.68 -1.40 -4.40
CA VAL A 118 -10.39 -1.45 -5.11
C VAL A 118 -9.66 -2.74 -4.79
N LEU A 119 -9.33 -3.51 -5.82
CA LEU A 119 -8.36 -4.60 -5.73
C LEU A 119 -6.98 -4.08 -6.10
N VAL A 120 -6.00 -4.31 -5.23
CA VAL A 120 -4.58 -4.12 -5.53
C VAL A 120 -3.91 -5.49 -5.53
N HIS A 121 -3.38 -5.93 -6.67
CA HIS A 121 -2.80 -7.25 -6.77
C HIS A 121 -1.39 -7.24 -7.39
N CYS A 122 -0.67 -8.32 -7.20
CA CYS A 122 0.54 -8.69 -7.92
C CYS A 122 0.53 -10.20 -8.16
N MET A 123 1.66 -10.87 -8.30
CA MET A 123 1.65 -12.34 -8.48
C MET A 123 1.11 -13.06 -7.24
N MET A 124 1.69 -12.82 -6.07
CA MET A 124 1.32 -13.48 -4.80
C MET A 124 0.41 -12.62 -3.91
N GLY A 125 0.32 -11.33 -4.16
CA GLY A 125 -0.37 -10.40 -3.25
C GLY A 125 0.36 -10.22 -1.91
N MET A 126 1.69 -10.21 -1.91
CA MET A 126 2.52 -10.12 -0.70
C MET A 126 3.42 -8.88 -0.67
N SER A 127 4.19 -8.62 -1.74
CA SER A 127 5.25 -7.61 -1.74
C SER A 127 4.82 -6.34 -2.48
N ARG A 128 4.76 -6.33 -3.81
CA ARG A 128 4.45 -5.15 -4.64
C ARG A 128 3.11 -4.52 -4.31
N SER A 129 2.05 -5.32 -4.30
CA SER A 129 0.69 -4.84 -4.00
C SER A 129 0.56 -4.29 -2.58
N SER A 130 1.15 -4.95 -1.60
CA SER A 130 1.10 -4.46 -0.21
C SER A 130 1.90 -3.17 -0.03
N ALA A 131 3.04 -3.01 -0.72
CA ALA A 131 3.81 -1.77 -0.69
C ALA A 131 2.99 -0.57 -1.22
N LEU A 132 2.24 -0.75 -2.31
CA LEU A 132 1.37 0.29 -2.86
C LEU A 132 0.20 0.65 -1.93
N VAL A 133 -0.40 -0.35 -1.26
CA VAL A 133 -1.46 -0.10 -0.26
C VAL A 133 -0.90 0.62 0.97
N LEU A 134 0.30 0.24 1.45
CA LEU A 134 0.98 0.94 2.53
C LEU A 134 1.22 2.40 2.17
N ALA A 135 1.74 2.69 0.98
CA ALA A 135 1.93 4.06 0.48
C ALA A 135 0.62 4.86 0.48
N TYR A 136 -0.50 4.25 0.02
CA TYR A 136 -1.82 4.88 0.09
C TYR A 136 -2.23 5.25 1.52
N LEU A 137 -2.06 4.33 2.47
CA LEU A 137 -2.43 4.57 3.87
C LEU A 137 -1.59 5.69 4.49
N MET A 138 -0.32 5.78 4.13
CA MET A 138 0.56 6.85 4.60
C MET A 138 0.17 8.20 3.99
N ILE A 139 -0.07 8.26 2.68
CA ILE A 139 -0.34 9.50 1.93
C ILE A 139 -1.74 10.04 2.26
N TYR A 140 -2.77 9.21 2.20
CA TYR A 140 -4.16 9.65 2.31
C TYR A 140 -4.78 9.45 3.70
N ARG A 141 -4.35 8.44 4.45
CA ARG A 141 -4.83 8.17 5.80
C ARG A 141 -3.92 8.73 6.89
N ARG A 142 -2.74 9.27 6.48
CA ARG A 142 -1.75 9.90 7.36
C ARG A 142 -1.25 8.97 8.47
N LEU A 143 -1.25 7.67 8.24
CA LEU A 143 -0.66 6.70 9.13
C LEU A 143 0.86 6.75 8.97
N SER A 144 1.62 6.51 10.04
CA SER A 144 3.02 6.17 9.91
C SER A 144 3.17 4.80 9.23
N LEU A 145 4.34 4.53 8.66
CA LEU A 145 4.60 3.22 8.04
C LEU A 145 4.41 2.08 9.06
N GLU A 146 4.89 2.26 10.28
CA GLU A 146 4.73 1.26 11.33
C GLU A 146 3.26 0.98 11.66
N GLU A 147 2.43 2.01 11.80
CA GLU A 147 0.99 1.87 12.07
C GLU A 147 0.26 1.19 10.91
N ALA A 148 0.55 1.59 9.67
CA ALA A 148 -0.03 0.98 8.48
C ALA A 148 0.33 -0.50 8.39
N LEU A 149 1.61 -0.83 8.59
CA LEU A 149 2.11 -2.20 8.54
C LEU A 149 1.46 -3.09 9.61
N ARG A 150 1.40 -2.63 10.87
CA ARG A 150 0.74 -3.35 11.97
C ARG A 150 -0.75 -3.61 11.71
N ARG A 151 -1.43 -2.74 10.98
CA ARG A 151 -2.84 -2.93 10.59
C ARG A 151 -2.97 -3.98 9.49
N LEU A 152 -2.14 -3.91 8.46
CA LEU A 152 -2.21 -4.84 7.33
C LEU A 152 -1.86 -6.28 7.72
N VAL A 153 -0.81 -6.49 8.52
CA VAL A 153 -0.39 -7.85 8.94
C VAL A 153 -1.42 -8.59 9.76
N ARG A 154 -2.37 -7.88 10.36
CA ARG A 154 -3.52 -8.48 11.08
C ARG A 154 -4.62 -8.97 10.14
N LYS A 155 -4.59 -8.55 8.88
CA LYS A 155 -5.62 -8.85 7.87
C LYS A 155 -5.12 -9.81 6.80
N ARG A 156 -3.84 -9.74 6.46
CA ARG A 156 -3.22 -10.55 5.41
C ARG A 156 -1.74 -10.80 5.70
N ALA A 157 -1.26 -11.99 5.35
CA ALA A 157 0.16 -12.30 5.31
C ALA A 157 0.82 -11.51 4.16
N ILE A 158 1.33 -10.32 4.48
CA ILE A 158 2.06 -9.47 3.53
C ILE A 158 3.55 -9.53 3.85
N TYR A 159 4.38 -9.30 2.82
CA TYR A 159 5.83 -9.23 3.00
C TYR A 159 6.48 -8.37 1.90
N PRO A 160 6.38 -7.02 1.98
CA PRO A 160 7.15 -6.14 1.10
C PRO A 160 8.63 -6.50 1.17
N ASN A 161 9.31 -6.60 0.03
CA ASN A 161 10.73 -6.86 0.03
C ASN A 161 11.53 -5.73 0.73
N ARG A 162 12.78 -6.01 1.07
CA ARG A 162 13.62 -5.08 1.85
C ARG A 162 13.81 -3.71 1.18
N ASN A 163 13.93 -3.70 -0.16
CA ASN A 163 14.03 -2.46 -0.93
C ASN A 163 12.75 -1.63 -0.79
N PHE A 164 11.58 -2.25 -0.95
CA PHE A 164 10.29 -1.56 -0.83
C PHE A 164 10.05 -1.04 0.59
N LEU A 165 10.48 -1.77 1.62
CA LEU A 165 10.45 -1.27 3.00
C LEU A 165 11.32 -0.02 3.17
N ALA A 166 12.50 0.03 2.56
CA ALA A 166 13.38 1.20 2.60
C ALA A 166 12.74 2.39 1.88
N LEU A 167 12.20 2.20 0.67
CA LEU A 167 11.50 3.25 -0.08
C LEU A 167 10.27 3.78 0.67
N LEU A 168 9.51 2.90 1.33
CA LEU A 168 8.38 3.31 2.18
C LEU A 168 8.83 4.08 3.42
N LEU A 169 9.97 3.71 4.02
CA LEU A 169 10.52 4.43 5.16
C LEU A 169 10.95 5.85 4.77
N ASP A 170 11.55 6.01 3.59
CA ASP A 170 11.89 7.33 3.05
C ASP A 170 10.63 8.16 2.80
N LEU A 171 9.57 7.57 2.24
CA LEU A 171 8.28 8.23 2.09
C LEU A 171 7.72 8.69 3.45
N ASP A 172 7.78 7.86 4.50
CA ASP A 172 7.31 8.20 5.85
C ASP A 172 8.04 9.42 6.41
N LEU A 173 9.37 9.46 6.25
CA LEU A 173 10.20 10.59 6.68
C LEU A 173 9.82 11.89 5.94
N HIS A 174 9.58 11.82 4.63
CA HIS A 174 9.15 12.98 3.83
C HIS A 174 7.77 13.50 4.29
N LEU A 175 6.79 12.62 4.44
CA LEU A 175 5.44 12.99 4.87
C LEU A 175 5.43 13.62 6.27
N GLN A 176 6.25 13.10 7.19
CA GLN A 176 6.40 13.67 8.54
C GLN A 176 7.02 15.07 8.52
N ARG A 177 8.03 15.32 7.68
CA ARG A 177 8.66 16.65 7.51
C ARG A 177 7.65 17.67 6.97
N ASP A 178 6.89 17.30 5.96
CA ASP A 178 5.88 18.17 5.36
C ASP A 178 4.73 18.48 6.33
N GLY A 179 4.29 17.50 7.10
CA GLY A 179 3.29 17.71 8.14
C GLY A 179 3.74 18.72 9.21
N ARG A 180 5.02 18.68 9.63
CA ARG A 180 5.60 19.65 10.57
C ARG A 180 5.70 21.05 9.97
N ARG A 181 6.11 21.16 8.69
CA ARG A 181 6.20 22.47 7.99
C ARG A 181 4.82 23.14 7.88
N ARG A 182 3.78 22.38 7.50
CA ARG A 182 2.39 22.87 7.43
C ARG A 182 1.86 23.33 8.79
N ARG A 183 2.17 22.58 9.85
CA ARG A 183 1.77 22.94 11.23
C ARG A 183 2.45 24.21 11.70
N ARG A 184 3.74 24.42 11.43
CA ARG A 184 4.47 25.64 11.73
C ARG A 184 3.88 26.84 10.99
N ARG A 185 3.61 26.72 9.68
CA ARG A 185 3.01 27.81 8.90
C ARG A 185 1.62 28.22 9.41
N ARG A 186 0.79 27.26 9.85
CA ARG A 186 -0.51 27.58 10.44
C ARG A 186 -0.38 28.34 11.76
N LEU A 187 0.58 28.00 12.59
CA LEU A 187 0.83 28.70 13.86
C LEU A 187 1.33 30.14 13.65
N CYS A 188 2.15 30.39 12.61
CA CYS A 188 2.62 31.74 12.27
C CYS A 188 1.56 32.64 11.60
N LEU A 189 0.43 32.09 11.15
CA LEU A 189 -0.68 32.87 10.56
C LEU A 189 -1.77 33.24 11.59
N ILE A 190 -1.64 32.78 12.83
CA ILE A 190 -2.59 33.00 13.93
C ILE A 190 -2.00 33.98 14.99
N LEU A 191 -0.72 34.31 14.83
CA LEU A 191 -0.02 35.35 15.60
C LEU A 191 0.14 36.63 14.77
#